data_cc1c7c4281b3284fc9d9768d60b1b70c
#
_entry.id   cc1c7c4281b3284fc9d9768d60b1b70c
#
_cell.length_a   1.000
_cell.length_b   1.000
_cell.length_c   1.000
_cell.angle_alpha   90.00
_cell.angle_beta   90.00
_cell.angle_gamma   90.00
#
_symmetry.space_group_name_H-M   'P 1'
#
loop_
_entity.id
_entity.type
_entity.pdbx_description
1 polymer ?
#
loop_
_entity_poly.entity_id
_entity_poly.type
_entity_poly.pdbx_seq_one_letter_code
_entity_poly.pdbx_strand_id
1 'polypeptide(L)'
;MIDIAREAFSLAGIDVEYVNMSWARALQQARDGYIDAVVGALPGDAPDFVFPDAATGYSTIALYTHPDNDWQYGGIESLSELTLLAINGYAYSPVLNRYIERHQDDPERVWILSGPAPLSRAIELLHQQRSDVFPEDRYVMNWQLQQEGDTESLRMAAVIHESPIYVAFSPVGRDSTQLAALLSEGARALQRSGRVSEILARYGVSWSD
;
A
#
# COMPACT_ATOMS: atom_id res chain seq x y z
N MET A 1 -3.70 -9.02 3.95
CA MET A 1 -4.72 -9.13 2.88
C MET A 1 -4.77 -10.53 2.28
N ILE A 2 -3.68 -11.09 1.79
CA ILE A 2 -3.68 -12.40 1.10
C ILE A 2 -4.20 -13.51 2.01
N ASP A 3 -3.77 -13.59 3.26
CA ASP A 3 -4.25 -14.60 4.20
C ASP A 3 -5.75 -14.41 4.54
N ILE A 4 -6.22 -13.16 4.61
CA ILE A 4 -7.65 -12.89 4.78
C ILE A 4 -8.43 -13.39 3.56
N ALA A 5 -7.95 -13.12 2.35
CA ALA A 5 -8.59 -13.60 1.13
C ALA A 5 -8.59 -15.14 1.06
N ARG A 6 -7.48 -15.79 1.38
CA ARG A 6 -7.38 -17.26 1.43
C ARG A 6 -8.37 -17.88 2.40
N GLU A 7 -8.43 -17.36 3.63
CA GLU A 7 -9.35 -17.89 4.63
C GLU A 7 -10.81 -17.57 4.27
N ALA A 8 -11.10 -16.39 3.73
CA ALA A 8 -12.44 -16.04 3.28
C ALA A 8 -12.94 -16.95 2.16
N PHE A 9 -12.11 -17.21 1.15
CA PHE A 9 -12.47 -18.11 0.04
C PHE A 9 -12.52 -19.57 0.43
N SER A 10 -11.70 -20.00 1.41
CA SER A 10 -11.76 -21.38 1.91
C SER A 10 -13.10 -21.72 2.55
N LEU A 11 -13.83 -20.74 3.11
CA LEU A 11 -15.20 -20.93 3.61
C LEU A 11 -16.18 -21.30 2.49
N ALA A 12 -15.88 -20.94 1.26
CA ALA A 12 -16.64 -21.29 0.05
C ALA A 12 -16.04 -22.47 -0.73
N GLY A 13 -15.00 -23.13 -0.19
CA GLY A 13 -14.33 -24.25 -0.85
C GLY A 13 -13.47 -23.84 -2.05
N ILE A 14 -13.02 -22.58 -2.10
CA ILE A 14 -12.19 -22.04 -3.17
C ILE A 14 -10.75 -21.87 -2.65
N ASP A 15 -9.78 -22.41 -3.37
CA ASP A 15 -8.36 -22.24 -3.10
C ASP A 15 -7.83 -20.97 -3.80
N VAL A 16 -6.96 -20.24 -3.10
CA VAL A 16 -6.35 -19.01 -3.62
C VAL A 16 -4.85 -19.22 -3.83
N GLU A 17 -4.42 -19.13 -5.09
CA GLU A 17 -3.02 -19.06 -5.47
C GLU A 17 -2.58 -17.60 -5.55
N TYR A 18 -1.47 -17.26 -4.88
CA TYR A 18 -0.87 -15.93 -4.95
C TYR A 18 0.40 -15.97 -5.79
N VAL A 19 0.41 -15.13 -6.83
CA VAL A 19 1.57 -14.97 -7.74
C VAL A 19 2.12 -13.55 -7.60
N ASN A 20 3.40 -13.44 -7.25
CA ASN A 20 4.06 -12.14 -7.12
C ASN A 20 4.55 -11.64 -8.48
N MET A 21 4.18 -10.40 -8.82
CA MET A 21 4.61 -9.72 -10.04
C MET A 21 4.52 -8.20 -9.87
N SER A 22 5.09 -7.43 -10.83
CA SER A 22 4.95 -5.96 -10.78
C SER A 22 3.50 -5.53 -10.93
N TRP A 23 3.12 -4.42 -10.27
CA TRP A 23 1.76 -3.89 -10.24
C TRP A 23 1.16 -3.69 -11.63
N ALA A 24 1.89 -3.01 -12.51
CA ALA A 24 1.43 -2.76 -13.89
C ALA A 24 1.16 -4.07 -14.65
N ARG A 25 1.99 -5.10 -14.44
CA ARG A 25 1.79 -6.43 -15.04
C ARG A 25 0.57 -7.14 -14.45
N ALA A 26 0.36 -7.05 -13.14
CA ALA A 26 -0.80 -7.65 -12.48
C ALA A 26 -2.11 -7.06 -13.01
N LEU A 27 -2.19 -5.72 -13.11
CA LEU A 27 -3.36 -5.04 -13.68
C LEU A 27 -3.62 -5.49 -15.13
N GLN A 28 -2.56 -5.56 -15.95
CA GLN A 28 -2.72 -5.98 -17.34
C GLN A 28 -3.18 -7.44 -17.45
N GLN A 29 -2.58 -8.35 -16.69
CA GLN A 29 -2.96 -9.76 -16.72
C GLN A 29 -4.40 -9.99 -16.23
N ALA A 30 -4.86 -9.22 -15.25
CA ALA A 30 -6.26 -9.30 -14.82
C ALA A 30 -7.21 -8.75 -15.89
N ARG A 31 -6.85 -7.67 -16.60
CA ARG A 31 -7.63 -7.15 -17.75
C ARG A 31 -7.70 -8.13 -18.90
N ASP A 32 -6.63 -8.90 -19.10
CA ASP A 32 -6.56 -9.93 -20.15
C ASP A 32 -7.21 -11.25 -19.71
N GLY A 33 -7.63 -11.37 -18.43
CA GLY A 33 -8.28 -12.58 -17.89
C GLY A 33 -7.32 -13.74 -17.60
N TYR A 34 -6.00 -13.49 -17.48
CA TYR A 34 -5.02 -14.50 -17.10
C TYR A 34 -4.96 -14.75 -15.59
N ILE A 35 -5.36 -13.76 -14.80
CA ILE A 35 -5.54 -13.88 -13.35
C ILE A 35 -6.89 -13.30 -12.96
N ASP A 36 -7.47 -13.82 -11.88
CA ASP A 36 -8.83 -13.47 -11.46
C ASP A 36 -8.89 -12.15 -10.71
N ALA A 37 -7.83 -11.76 -9.99
CA ALA A 37 -7.84 -10.57 -9.14
C ALA A 37 -6.45 -10.00 -8.89
N VAL A 38 -6.41 -8.75 -8.44
CA VAL A 38 -5.21 -8.06 -7.92
C VAL A 38 -5.43 -7.69 -6.46
N VAL A 39 -4.36 -7.66 -5.67
CA VAL A 39 -4.40 -7.38 -4.22
C VAL A 39 -3.81 -6.01 -3.93
N GLY A 40 -4.51 -5.19 -3.15
CA GLY A 40 -4.04 -3.86 -2.74
C GLY A 40 -4.51 -2.72 -3.65
N ALA A 41 -5.59 -2.94 -4.41
CA ALA A 41 -6.13 -1.94 -5.33
C ALA A 41 -6.95 -0.87 -4.60
N LEU A 42 -6.82 0.37 -5.08
CA LEU A 42 -7.76 1.45 -4.84
C LEU A 42 -8.75 1.54 -6.02
N PRO A 43 -10.01 1.92 -5.78
CA PRO A 43 -10.97 2.10 -6.89
C PRO A 43 -10.50 3.08 -7.98
N GLY A 44 -9.69 4.08 -7.60
CA GLY A 44 -9.09 5.02 -8.55
C GLY A 44 -8.01 4.43 -9.45
N ASP A 45 -7.32 3.38 -9.00
CA ASP A 45 -6.21 2.74 -9.75
C ASP A 45 -6.73 1.80 -10.85
N ALA A 46 -7.89 1.21 -10.62
CA ALA A 46 -8.49 0.22 -11.50
C ALA A 46 -10.02 0.40 -11.58
N PRO A 47 -10.52 1.52 -12.12
CA PRO A 47 -11.94 1.85 -12.12
C PRO A 47 -12.80 0.91 -12.97
N ASP A 48 -12.18 0.12 -13.83
CA ASP A 48 -12.79 -0.90 -14.67
C ASP A 48 -12.97 -2.26 -13.96
N PHE A 49 -12.35 -2.46 -12.79
CA PHE A 49 -12.39 -3.72 -12.04
C PHE A 49 -13.66 -3.85 -11.19
N VAL A 50 -13.96 -5.09 -10.79
CA VAL A 50 -15.05 -5.39 -9.86
C VAL A 50 -14.51 -5.39 -8.43
N PHE A 51 -15.04 -4.49 -7.61
CA PHE A 51 -14.64 -4.36 -6.21
C PHE A 51 -15.64 -5.04 -5.27
N PRO A 52 -15.17 -5.73 -4.22
CA PRO A 52 -16.04 -6.21 -3.16
C PRO A 52 -16.59 -5.03 -2.32
N ASP A 53 -17.75 -5.22 -1.69
CA ASP A 53 -18.33 -4.20 -0.79
C ASP A 53 -17.51 -3.98 0.49
N ALA A 54 -16.80 -5.03 0.94
CA ALA A 54 -15.96 -4.96 2.13
C ALA A 54 -14.48 -4.77 1.72
N ALA A 55 -13.83 -3.77 2.29
CA ALA A 55 -12.40 -3.61 2.18
C ALA A 55 -11.67 -4.82 2.80
N THR A 56 -10.58 -5.23 2.22
CA THR A 56 -9.72 -6.30 2.73
C THR A 56 -8.54 -5.79 3.54
N GLY A 57 -8.36 -4.47 3.58
CA GLY A 57 -7.33 -3.80 4.36
C GLY A 57 -7.48 -2.30 4.30
N TYR A 58 -6.57 -1.61 4.97
CA TYR A 58 -6.42 -0.16 4.91
C TYR A 58 -4.98 0.16 4.58
N SER A 59 -4.78 1.13 3.71
CA SER A 59 -3.50 1.76 3.46
C SER A 59 -3.41 3.01 4.33
N THR A 60 -2.29 3.15 5.05
CA THR A 60 -2.01 4.29 5.90
C THR A 60 -0.71 4.92 5.44
N ILE A 61 -0.80 5.94 4.61
CA ILE A 61 0.38 6.65 4.11
C ILE A 61 0.89 7.61 5.17
N ALA A 62 2.13 7.40 5.58
CA ALA A 62 2.84 8.24 6.52
C ALA A 62 4.09 8.86 5.88
N LEU A 63 4.50 10.00 6.42
CA LEU A 63 5.75 10.66 6.07
C LEU A 63 6.82 10.25 7.06
N TYR A 64 7.95 9.81 6.55
CA TYR A 64 9.11 9.38 7.33
C TYR A 64 10.29 10.32 7.12
N THR A 65 11.03 10.56 8.19
CA THR A 65 12.23 11.39 8.23
C THR A 65 13.34 10.68 8.99
N HIS A 66 14.56 11.20 8.91
CA HIS A 66 15.63 10.80 9.81
C HIS A 66 15.20 10.97 11.27
N PRO A 67 15.62 10.11 12.24
CA PRO A 67 15.23 10.22 13.65
C PRO A 67 15.52 11.59 14.29
N ASP A 68 16.66 12.19 13.95
CA ASP A 68 17.08 13.49 14.49
C ASP A 68 16.41 14.69 13.80
N ASN A 69 15.61 14.46 12.76
CA ASN A 69 14.86 15.53 12.10
C ASN A 69 13.57 15.79 12.86
N ASP A 70 13.41 16.99 13.40
CA ASP A 70 12.25 17.41 14.21
C ASP A 70 11.13 18.06 13.39
N TRP A 71 11.27 18.13 12.05
CA TRP A 71 10.25 18.67 11.17
C TRP A 71 8.88 18.03 11.40
N GLN A 72 7.85 18.83 11.32
CA GLN A 72 6.46 18.40 11.43
C GLN A 72 5.66 18.81 10.20
N TYR A 73 4.84 17.92 9.72
CA TYR A 73 3.98 18.16 8.58
C TYR A 73 2.86 19.15 8.97
N GLY A 74 2.91 20.34 8.39
CA GLY A 74 1.89 21.38 8.56
C GLY A 74 0.99 21.56 7.32
N GLY A 75 0.92 20.56 6.44
CA GLY A 75 0.26 20.62 5.15
C GLY A 75 1.27 20.57 3.99
N ILE A 76 0.76 20.52 2.74
CA ILE A 76 1.61 20.29 1.55
C ILE A 76 2.68 21.36 1.36
N GLU A 77 2.39 22.61 1.75
CA GLU A 77 3.32 23.73 1.63
C GLU A 77 4.53 23.59 2.57
N SER A 78 4.41 22.82 3.65
CA SER A 78 5.54 22.57 4.56
C SER A 78 6.64 21.69 3.95
N LEU A 79 6.41 21.10 2.78
CA LEU A 79 7.42 20.39 2.00
C LEU A 79 8.29 21.32 1.15
N SER A 80 7.99 22.61 1.11
CA SER A 80 8.62 23.55 0.15
C SER A 80 10.12 23.72 0.31
N GLU A 81 10.67 23.49 1.48
CA GLU A 81 12.10 23.62 1.79
C GLU A 81 12.79 22.26 1.95
N LEU A 82 12.09 21.16 1.60
CA LEU A 82 12.55 19.80 1.82
C LEU A 82 12.66 19.04 0.49
N THR A 83 13.60 18.10 0.44
CA THR A 83 13.69 17.12 -0.62
C THR A 83 12.83 15.90 -0.29
N LEU A 84 11.75 15.71 -1.05
CA LEU A 84 10.84 14.58 -0.95
C LEU A 84 11.33 13.44 -1.86
N LEU A 85 11.55 12.26 -1.31
CA LEU A 85 11.71 11.04 -2.13
C LEU A 85 10.34 10.53 -2.58
N ALA A 86 10.26 9.98 -3.78
CA ALA A 86 9.10 9.26 -4.26
C ALA A 86 9.52 8.05 -5.10
N ILE A 87 8.78 6.95 -5.04
CA ILE A 87 9.01 5.78 -5.88
C ILE A 87 8.25 5.95 -7.20
N ASN A 88 8.95 5.71 -8.29
CA ASN A 88 8.36 5.80 -9.62
C ASN A 88 7.13 4.89 -9.78
N GLY A 89 6.02 5.47 -10.20
CA GLY A 89 4.76 4.76 -10.43
C GLY A 89 3.94 4.49 -9.16
N TYR A 90 4.39 4.94 -7.97
CA TYR A 90 3.58 4.84 -6.75
C TYR A 90 2.59 6.00 -6.66
N ALA A 91 1.42 5.71 -6.07
CA ALA A 91 0.43 6.68 -5.66
C ALA A 91 0.35 6.69 -4.13
N TYR A 92 0.37 7.88 -3.52
CA TYR A 92 0.35 8.05 -2.07
C TYR A 92 -0.96 8.67 -1.58
N SER A 93 -1.20 9.91 -1.95
CA SER A 93 -2.47 10.60 -1.69
C SER A 93 -2.75 11.60 -2.82
N PRO A 94 -4.02 11.98 -3.05
CA PRO A 94 -4.35 12.92 -4.13
C PRO A 94 -3.62 14.27 -4.02
N VAL A 95 -3.35 14.73 -2.80
CA VAL A 95 -2.64 16.01 -2.56
C VAL A 95 -1.16 15.84 -2.84
N LEU A 96 -0.54 14.77 -2.30
CA LEU A 96 0.89 14.51 -2.46
C LEU A 96 1.24 14.16 -3.91
N ASN A 97 0.40 13.37 -4.59
CA ASN A 97 0.61 13.03 -5.99
C ASN A 97 0.67 14.28 -6.87
N ARG A 98 -0.26 15.25 -6.66
CA ARG A 98 -0.22 16.54 -7.38
C ARG A 98 1.03 17.36 -7.07
N TYR A 99 1.54 17.29 -5.85
CA TYR A 99 2.81 17.94 -5.49
C TYR A 99 3.97 17.30 -6.23
N ILE A 100 4.06 15.96 -6.25
CA ILE A 100 5.08 15.19 -6.96
C ILE A 100 5.04 15.52 -8.46
N GLU A 101 3.89 15.44 -9.10
CA GLU A 101 3.71 15.76 -10.53
C GLU A 101 4.18 17.19 -10.87
N ARG A 102 3.91 18.14 -9.99
CA ARG A 102 4.29 19.55 -10.20
C ARG A 102 5.79 19.77 -10.10
N HIS A 103 6.48 19.01 -9.26
CA HIS A 103 7.87 19.24 -8.90
C HIS A 103 8.83 18.11 -9.33
N GLN A 104 8.37 17.10 -10.07
CA GLN A 104 9.16 15.94 -10.47
C GLN A 104 10.40 16.27 -11.34
N ASP A 105 10.41 17.43 -11.99
CA ASP A 105 11.53 17.92 -12.79
C ASP A 105 12.55 18.75 -11.97
N ASP A 106 12.27 18.95 -10.68
CA ASP A 106 13.15 19.66 -9.74
C ASP A 106 13.66 18.68 -8.66
N PRO A 107 14.89 18.15 -8.83
CA PRO A 107 15.42 17.14 -7.90
C PRO A 107 15.75 17.68 -6.50
N GLU A 108 15.78 19.00 -6.29
CA GLU A 108 15.89 19.60 -4.96
C GLU A 108 14.56 19.55 -4.20
N ARG A 109 13.44 19.41 -4.93
CA ARG A 109 12.10 19.30 -4.37
C ARG A 109 11.58 17.87 -4.34
N VAL A 110 11.73 17.14 -5.44
CA VAL A 110 11.23 15.76 -5.58
C VAL A 110 12.28 14.91 -6.29
N TRP A 111 12.73 13.88 -5.63
CA TRP A 111 13.64 12.91 -6.18
C TRP A 111 12.94 11.57 -6.43
N ILE A 112 12.72 11.24 -7.70
CA ILE A 112 12.03 10.01 -8.11
C ILE A 112 13.02 8.84 -8.12
N LEU A 113 12.76 7.85 -7.30
CA LEU A 113 13.53 6.62 -7.23
C LEU A 113 12.98 5.57 -8.19
N SER A 114 13.86 4.95 -8.96
CA SER A 114 13.57 3.86 -9.88
C SER A 114 14.59 2.74 -9.73
N GLY A 115 14.30 1.57 -10.29
CA GLY A 115 15.21 0.42 -10.28
C GLY A 115 14.81 -0.65 -9.27
N PRO A 116 15.73 -1.60 -8.98
CA PRO A 116 15.48 -2.65 -8.00
C PRO A 116 15.52 -2.11 -6.56
N ALA A 117 14.69 -2.67 -5.69
CA ALA A 117 14.61 -2.35 -4.26
C ALA A 117 14.54 -0.83 -3.95
N PRO A 118 13.60 -0.07 -4.55
CA PRO A 118 13.54 1.38 -4.37
C PRO A 118 13.21 1.79 -2.93
N LEU A 119 12.47 0.97 -2.18
CA LEU A 119 12.14 1.20 -0.78
C LEU A 119 13.39 1.13 0.12
N SER A 120 14.21 0.06 0.01
CA SER A 120 15.48 -0.03 0.75
C SER A 120 16.39 1.15 0.45
N ARG A 121 16.43 1.58 -0.82
CA ARG A 121 17.21 2.74 -1.21
C ARG A 121 16.67 4.05 -0.62
N ALA A 122 15.35 4.22 -0.51
CA ALA A 122 14.76 5.39 0.14
C ALA A 122 15.15 5.44 1.62
N ILE A 123 15.07 4.31 2.31
CA ILE A 123 15.47 4.17 3.71
C ILE A 123 16.95 4.56 3.88
N GLU A 124 17.83 4.01 3.04
CA GLU A 124 19.26 4.33 3.06
C GLU A 124 19.54 5.84 2.86
N LEU A 125 18.85 6.48 1.91
CA LEU A 125 19.01 7.92 1.63
C LEU A 125 18.55 8.79 2.79
N LEU A 126 17.48 8.42 3.49
CA LEU A 126 17.05 9.11 4.71
C LEU A 126 18.05 8.95 5.84
N HIS A 127 18.59 7.75 6.07
CA HIS A 127 19.64 7.53 7.07
C HIS A 127 20.92 8.33 6.81
N GLN A 128 21.29 8.43 5.53
CA GLN A 128 22.43 9.25 5.11
C GLN A 128 22.14 10.75 5.10
N GLN A 129 20.93 11.17 5.47
CA GLN A 129 20.47 12.56 5.41
C GLN A 129 20.67 13.22 4.02
N ARG A 130 20.52 12.40 2.96
CA ARG A 130 20.63 12.86 1.58
C ARG A 130 19.29 13.27 0.99
N SER A 131 18.24 13.09 1.75
CA SER A 131 16.88 13.55 1.51
C SER A 131 16.19 13.72 2.84
N ASP A 132 15.12 14.50 2.88
CA ASP A 132 14.49 14.90 4.12
C ASP A 132 13.25 14.07 4.47
N VAL A 133 12.43 13.73 3.48
CA VAL A 133 11.11 13.11 3.69
C VAL A 133 10.84 12.02 2.66
N PHE A 134 10.25 10.92 3.11
CA PHE A 134 9.77 9.82 2.26
C PHE A 134 8.36 9.36 2.68
N PRO A 135 7.38 9.33 1.77
CA PRO A 135 6.06 8.79 2.00
C PRO A 135 6.05 7.29 1.76
N GLU A 136 5.49 6.53 2.69
CA GLU A 136 5.26 5.10 2.49
C GLU A 136 4.06 4.64 3.32
N ASP A 137 3.47 3.52 2.91
CA ASP A 137 2.49 2.83 3.73
C ASP A 137 3.13 2.34 5.04
N ARG A 138 2.49 2.62 6.17
CA ARG A 138 3.00 2.29 7.50
C ARG A 138 3.34 0.81 7.67
N TYR A 139 2.53 -0.07 7.10
CA TYR A 139 2.71 -1.51 7.24
C TYR A 139 3.83 -2.02 6.33
N VAL A 140 3.95 -1.45 5.14
CA VAL A 140 5.05 -1.75 4.21
C VAL A 140 6.38 -1.28 4.80
N MET A 141 6.44 -0.06 5.33
CA MET A 141 7.63 0.46 5.99
C MET A 141 8.03 -0.42 7.18
N ASN A 142 7.12 -0.69 8.10
CA ASN A 142 7.40 -1.53 9.27
C ASN A 142 7.92 -2.91 8.88
N TRP A 143 7.32 -3.52 7.86
CA TRP A 143 7.78 -4.81 7.36
C TRP A 143 9.20 -4.73 6.81
N GLN A 144 9.51 -3.71 6.00
CA GLN A 144 10.84 -3.53 5.41
C GLN A 144 11.91 -3.33 6.49
N LEU A 145 11.65 -2.47 7.46
CA LEU A 145 12.58 -2.21 8.57
C LEU A 145 12.86 -3.49 9.38
N GLN A 146 11.83 -4.30 9.65
CA GLN A 146 12.00 -5.59 10.33
C GLN A 146 12.86 -6.57 9.52
N GLN A 147 12.68 -6.64 8.19
CA GLN A 147 13.50 -7.51 7.34
C GLN A 147 14.96 -7.08 7.29
N GLU A 148 15.24 -5.81 7.35
CA GLU A 148 16.59 -5.25 7.35
C GLU A 148 17.24 -5.30 8.75
N GLY A 149 16.48 -5.69 9.79
CA GLY A 149 16.97 -5.72 11.17
C GLY A 149 17.17 -4.32 11.76
N ASP A 150 16.60 -3.32 11.11
CA ASP A 150 16.76 -1.92 11.48
C ASP A 150 15.50 -1.43 12.25
N THR A 151 15.60 -1.44 13.57
CA THR A 151 14.51 -1.07 14.47
C THR A 151 14.59 0.38 14.99
N GLU A 152 15.69 1.07 14.74
CA GLU A 152 15.90 2.44 15.29
C GLU A 152 15.53 3.55 14.31
N SER A 153 14.94 3.19 13.22
CA SER A 153 15.49 3.71 12.01
C SER A 153 14.88 4.99 11.50
N LEU A 154 13.60 5.15 11.50
CA LEU A 154 12.99 6.35 10.91
C LEU A 154 11.90 6.91 11.80
N ARG A 155 11.82 8.22 11.88
CA ARG A 155 10.75 8.88 12.59
C ARG A 155 9.54 9.05 11.68
N MET A 156 8.40 8.52 12.09
CA MET A 156 7.12 8.84 11.46
C MET A 156 6.70 10.26 11.85
N ALA A 157 6.79 11.20 10.92
CA ALA A 157 6.50 12.61 11.15
C ALA A 157 4.99 12.89 11.15
N ALA A 158 4.24 12.24 10.27
CA ALA A 158 2.78 12.37 10.20
C ALA A 158 2.15 11.23 9.41
N VAL A 159 0.90 10.91 9.73
CA VAL A 159 -0.01 10.18 8.81
C VAL A 159 -0.72 11.22 7.96
N ILE A 160 -0.69 11.07 6.64
CA ILE A 160 -1.25 12.06 5.70
C ILE A 160 -2.45 11.55 4.91
N HIS A 161 -2.66 10.23 4.87
CA HIS A 161 -3.77 9.64 4.15
C HIS A 161 -4.08 8.25 4.68
N GLU A 162 -5.37 7.95 4.83
CA GLU A 162 -5.87 6.61 5.09
C GLU A 162 -6.97 6.29 4.08
N SER A 163 -6.91 5.10 3.51
CA SER A 163 -7.92 4.65 2.55
C SER A 163 -8.11 3.14 2.61
N PRO A 164 -9.36 2.67 2.40
CA PRO A 164 -9.61 1.24 2.27
C PRO A 164 -8.96 0.72 0.99
N ILE A 165 -8.33 -0.46 1.08
CA ILE A 165 -7.76 -1.18 -0.07
C ILE A 165 -8.44 -2.54 -0.23
N TYR A 166 -8.43 -3.01 -1.46
CA TYR A 166 -9.25 -4.13 -1.87
C TYR A 166 -8.47 -5.22 -2.61
N VAL A 167 -9.01 -6.40 -2.63
CA VAL A 167 -8.76 -7.36 -3.69
C VAL A 167 -9.77 -7.04 -4.80
N ALA A 168 -9.29 -6.54 -5.93
CA ALA A 168 -10.12 -6.14 -7.05
C ALA A 168 -10.10 -7.22 -8.14
N PHE A 169 -11.25 -7.59 -8.65
CA PHE A 169 -11.42 -8.71 -9.59
C PHE A 169 -11.43 -8.24 -11.03
N SER A 170 -10.95 -9.12 -11.91
CA SER A 170 -10.85 -8.91 -13.34
C SER A 170 -12.14 -8.36 -13.95
N PRO A 171 -12.07 -7.33 -14.81
CA PRO A 171 -13.26 -6.78 -15.47
C PRO A 171 -13.86 -7.73 -16.53
N VAL A 172 -13.09 -8.73 -16.99
CA VAL A 172 -13.49 -9.70 -18.01
C VAL A 172 -13.79 -11.10 -17.43
N GLY A 173 -13.53 -11.31 -16.14
CA GLY A 173 -13.81 -12.58 -15.46
C GLY A 173 -15.32 -12.84 -15.36
N ARG A 174 -15.78 -14.01 -15.78
CA ARG A 174 -17.21 -14.36 -15.79
C ARG A 174 -17.81 -14.37 -14.38
N ASP A 175 -17.02 -14.77 -13.40
CA ASP A 175 -17.44 -14.96 -12.00
C ASP A 175 -16.99 -13.82 -11.08
N SER A 176 -16.40 -12.74 -11.61
CA SER A 176 -15.80 -11.66 -10.82
C SER A 176 -16.76 -11.03 -9.82
N THR A 177 -18.02 -10.79 -10.22
CA THR A 177 -19.05 -10.29 -9.31
C THR A 177 -19.38 -11.27 -8.19
N GLN A 178 -19.44 -12.55 -8.49
CA GLN A 178 -19.70 -13.60 -7.51
C GLN A 178 -18.50 -13.76 -6.57
N LEU A 179 -17.28 -13.73 -7.08
CA LEU A 179 -16.05 -13.80 -6.28
C LEU A 179 -15.93 -12.59 -5.34
N ALA A 180 -16.25 -11.39 -5.81
CA ALA A 180 -16.28 -10.18 -4.98
C ALA A 180 -17.30 -10.28 -3.84
N ALA A 181 -18.49 -10.82 -4.11
CA ALA A 181 -19.51 -11.04 -3.10
C ALA A 181 -19.08 -12.09 -2.07
N LEU A 182 -18.54 -13.24 -2.51
CA LEU A 182 -18.02 -14.30 -1.63
C LEU A 182 -16.87 -13.78 -0.74
N LEU A 183 -15.95 -12.99 -1.29
CA LEU A 183 -14.89 -12.37 -0.50
C LEU A 183 -15.46 -11.42 0.55
N SER A 184 -16.45 -10.59 0.20
CA SER A 184 -17.10 -9.68 1.14
C SER A 184 -17.79 -10.42 2.28
N GLU A 185 -18.50 -11.50 1.98
CA GLU A 185 -19.17 -12.33 2.97
C GLU A 185 -18.17 -13.04 3.89
N GLY A 186 -17.15 -13.68 3.30
CA GLY A 186 -16.10 -14.37 4.03
C GLY A 186 -15.31 -13.41 4.93
N ALA A 187 -14.90 -12.25 4.42
CA ALA A 187 -14.17 -11.25 5.20
C ALA A 187 -15.00 -10.75 6.39
N ARG A 188 -16.29 -10.49 6.21
CA ARG A 188 -17.22 -10.13 7.31
C ARG A 188 -17.37 -11.27 8.33
N ALA A 189 -17.38 -12.53 7.89
CA ALA A 189 -17.46 -13.67 8.81
C ALA A 189 -16.18 -13.78 9.65
N LEU A 190 -14.99 -13.65 9.03
CA LEU A 190 -13.70 -13.64 9.71
C LEU A 190 -13.58 -12.45 10.69
N GLN A 191 -14.10 -11.28 10.33
CA GLN A 191 -14.14 -10.11 11.20
C GLN A 191 -14.97 -10.39 12.45
N ARG A 192 -16.21 -10.89 12.28
CA ARG A 192 -17.12 -11.20 13.42
C ARG A 192 -16.57 -12.26 14.34
N SER A 193 -15.79 -13.21 13.85
CA SER A 193 -15.17 -14.27 14.66
C SER A 193 -13.86 -13.84 15.36
N GLY A 194 -13.37 -12.62 15.10
CA GLY A 194 -12.06 -12.17 15.60
C GLY A 194 -10.86 -12.71 14.79
N ARG A 195 -11.11 -13.55 13.78
CA ARG A 195 -10.05 -14.21 13.02
C ARG A 195 -9.18 -13.23 12.25
N VAL A 196 -9.74 -12.10 11.77
CA VAL A 196 -8.97 -11.05 11.11
C VAL A 196 -7.91 -10.49 12.07
N SER A 197 -8.26 -10.22 13.33
CA SER A 197 -7.29 -9.72 14.32
C SER A 197 -6.16 -10.72 14.59
N GLU A 198 -6.46 -12.03 14.63
CA GLU A 198 -5.43 -13.07 14.76
C GLU A 198 -4.49 -13.12 13.54
N ILE A 199 -5.04 -12.97 12.32
CA ILE A 199 -4.24 -12.90 11.09
C ILE A 199 -3.31 -11.70 11.16
N LEU A 200 -3.83 -10.51 11.48
CA LEU A 200 -3.07 -9.27 11.52
C LEU A 200 -1.97 -9.30 12.59
N ALA A 201 -2.25 -9.89 13.77
CA ALA A 201 -1.27 -10.02 14.86
C ALA A 201 -0.02 -10.80 14.43
N ARG A 202 -0.13 -11.75 13.49
CA ARG A 202 1.03 -12.47 12.93
C ARG A 202 2.01 -11.57 12.19
N TYR A 203 1.53 -10.41 11.71
CA TYR A 203 2.30 -9.40 10.98
C TYR A 203 2.64 -8.17 11.83
N GLY A 204 2.37 -8.21 13.15
CA GLY A 204 2.57 -7.07 14.03
C GLY A 204 1.61 -5.90 13.74
N VAL A 205 0.48 -6.19 13.07
CA VAL A 205 -0.53 -5.21 12.66
C VAL A 205 -1.76 -5.34 13.56
N SER A 206 -2.32 -4.21 13.96
CA SER A 206 -3.64 -4.15 14.59
C SER A 206 -4.55 -3.22 13.78
N TRP A 207 -5.80 -3.63 13.56
CA TRP A 207 -6.82 -2.67 13.16
C TRP A 207 -7.32 -1.97 14.44
N SER A 208 -7.14 -0.66 14.47
CA SER A 208 -7.96 0.18 15.35
C SER A 208 -9.28 0.39 14.60
N ASP A 209 -10.36 0.00 15.28
CA ASP A 209 -11.74 0.28 14.85
C ASP A 209 -11.99 1.77 14.64
#